data_595c40560cbfbb71d17373ece915c432
#
_entry.id   595c40560cbfbb71d17373ece915c432
#
_cell.length_a   1.000
_cell.length_b   1.000
_cell.length_c   1.000
_cell.angle_alpha   90.00
_cell.angle_beta   90.00
_cell.angle_gamma   90.00
#
_symmetry.space_group_name_H-M   'P 1'
#
loop_
_entity.id
_entity.type
_entity.pdbx_description
1 polymer ?
#
loop_
_entity_poly.entity_id
_entity_poly.type
_entity_poly.pdbx_seq_one_letter_code
_entity_poly.pdbx_strand_id
1 'polypeptide(L)'
;MRAYCARSLDPRVGSDRFDFIADLGSQMPMRVIGMLLGIPEADQEAIRDNLDEGLRLEGDSPADAEARAASARPNMGSGNFPEYIAWRRKHPSDDLMTELLDAVFVDETGAERRLRDDELLNMIGLLAGAGNETTTRLIGWTGFLLDRFPDQRRLLAADRGLVANAIEEILRFEAPSPVQARYVMRDVEHHGTKLPEGSNLLLLNGSANRDERQFENPDQLDVRRKIDHHLSFGYGIHFCVGAALARLEGRVALEEVLARWPDWQVDHDRAVMARTSTVRGWETLPVRV
;
A
#
# COMPACT_ATOMS: atom_id res chain seq x y z
N MET A 1 7.60 -12.49 7.23
CA MET A 1 6.42 -12.49 6.36
C MET A 1 5.69 -13.84 6.34
N ARG A 2 6.26 -14.95 5.83
CA ARG A 2 5.54 -16.25 5.78
C ARG A 2 4.97 -16.69 7.12
N ALA A 3 5.70 -16.52 8.22
CA ALA A 3 5.20 -16.84 9.56
C ALA A 3 3.99 -15.96 9.98
N TYR A 4 3.92 -14.71 9.51
CA TYR A 4 2.77 -13.85 9.75
C TYR A 4 1.56 -14.31 8.92
N CYS A 5 1.76 -14.65 7.64
CA CYS A 5 0.71 -15.25 6.83
C CYS A 5 0.19 -16.55 7.44
N ALA A 6 1.09 -17.45 7.86
CA ALA A 6 0.71 -18.72 8.50
C ALA A 6 -0.14 -18.48 9.75
N ARG A 7 0.29 -17.59 10.65
CA ARG A 7 -0.45 -17.22 11.86
C ARG A 7 -1.88 -16.73 11.58
N SER A 8 -2.05 -16.03 10.47
CA SER A 8 -3.34 -15.47 10.05
C SER A 8 -4.21 -16.51 9.31
N LEU A 9 -3.62 -17.31 8.43
CA LEU A 9 -4.36 -18.19 7.53
C LEU A 9 -4.55 -19.63 8.06
N ASP A 10 -3.59 -20.17 8.84
CA ASP A 10 -3.69 -21.55 9.34
C ASP A 10 -4.94 -21.80 10.21
N PRO A 11 -5.41 -20.84 11.03
CA PRO A 11 -6.68 -21.01 11.75
C PRO A 11 -7.92 -21.12 10.84
N ARG A 12 -7.81 -20.73 9.57
CA ARG A 12 -8.87 -20.80 8.57
C ARG A 12 -8.84 -22.08 7.74
N VAL A 13 -7.76 -22.86 7.82
CA VAL A 13 -7.65 -24.14 7.12
C VAL A 13 -8.69 -25.12 7.69
N GLY A 14 -9.51 -25.70 6.79
CA GLY A 14 -10.66 -26.53 7.17
C GLY A 14 -11.97 -25.78 7.34
N SER A 15 -11.96 -24.45 7.29
CA SER A 15 -13.13 -23.59 7.12
C SER A 15 -13.52 -23.51 5.64
N ASP A 16 -14.80 -23.28 5.36
CA ASP A 16 -15.32 -23.10 4.01
C ASP A 16 -15.13 -21.66 3.48
N ARG A 17 -14.52 -20.77 4.28
CA ARG A 17 -14.35 -19.35 3.97
C ARG A 17 -13.22 -18.69 4.75
N PHE A 18 -12.68 -17.62 4.16
CA PHE A 18 -11.85 -16.61 4.84
C PHE A 18 -12.07 -15.22 4.21
N ASP A 19 -11.50 -14.17 4.79
CA ASP A 19 -11.54 -12.81 4.23
C ASP A 19 -10.12 -12.35 3.88
N PHE A 20 -9.90 -11.97 2.61
CA PHE A 20 -8.58 -11.49 2.13
C PHE A 20 -8.09 -10.25 2.89
N ILE A 21 -9.01 -9.41 3.37
CA ILE A 21 -8.67 -8.19 4.11
C ILE A 21 -8.55 -8.50 5.61
N ALA A 22 -9.65 -8.94 6.24
CA ALA A 22 -9.68 -9.12 7.69
C ALA A 22 -8.68 -10.17 8.19
N ASP A 23 -8.53 -11.29 7.45
CA ASP A 23 -7.68 -12.41 7.88
C ASP A 23 -6.23 -12.29 7.39
N LEU A 24 -5.94 -11.46 6.34
CA LEU A 24 -4.58 -11.38 5.79
C LEU A 24 -4.12 -9.93 5.57
N GLY A 25 -4.83 -9.15 4.75
CA GLY A 25 -4.40 -7.82 4.32
C GLY A 25 -4.24 -6.83 5.47
N SER A 26 -5.16 -6.83 6.44
CA SER A 26 -5.08 -5.99 7.63
C SER A 26 -4.08 -6.50 8.68
N GLN A 27 -3.57 -7.71 8.54
CA GLN A 27 -2.71 -8.33 9.55
C GLN A 27 -1.24 -8.28 9.16
N MET A 28 -0.90 -8.72 7.95
CA MET A 28 0.48 -8.97 7.56
C MET A 28 1.29 -7.70 7.33
N PRO A 29 0.82 -6.67 6.56
CA PRO A 29 1.63 -5.48 6.27
C PRO A 29 2.01 -4.71 7.53
N MET A 30 1.06 -4.46 8.46
CA MET A 30 1.37 -3.76 9.70
C MET A 30 2.40 -4.50 10.55
N ARG A 31 2.33 -5.84 10.60
CA ARG A 31 3.32 -6.65 11.33
C ARG A 31 4.70 -6.56 10.70
N VAL A 32 4.76 -6.50 9.39
CA VAL A 32 6.03 -6.38 8.65
C VAL A 32 6.67 -5.02 8.88
N ILE A 33 5.93 -3.93 8.64
CA ILE A 33 6.46 -2.58 8.83
C ILE A 33 6.75 -2.28 10.31
N GLY A 34 5.89 -2.76 11.21
CA GLY A 34 6.10 -2.64 12.66
C GLY A 34 7.36 -3.34 13.12
N MET A 35 7.64 -4.54 12.63
CA MET A 35 8.88 -5.27 12.88
C MET A 35 10.10 -4.50 12.37
N LEU A 36 10.03 -3.96 11.15
CA LEU A 36 11.13 -3.19 10.55
C LEU A 36 11.43 -1.90 11.33
N LEU A 37 10.39 -1.24 11.84
CA LEU A 37 10.51 -0.04 12.66
C LEU A 37 10.81 -0.34 14.13
N GLY A 38 10.85 -1.62 14.54
CA GLY A 38 11.05 -2.00 15.93
C GLY A 38 9.90 -1.64 16.87
N ILE A 39 8.66 -1.52 16.33
CA ILE A 39 7.44 -1.28 17.10
C ILE A 39 6.99 -2.58 17.76
N PRO A 40 6.73 -2.60 19.09
CA PRO A 40 6.22 -3.79 19.77
C PRO A 40 4.95 -4.34 19.12
N GLU A 41 4.86 -5.66 18.96
CA GLU A 41 3.72 -6.29 18.29
C GLU A 41 2.38 -5.98 18.98
N ALA A 42 2.37 -5.80 20.29
CA ALA A 42 1.18 -5.48 21.08
C ALA A 42 0.57 -4.10 20.70
N ASP A 43 1.37 -3.18 20.15
CA ASP A 43 0.94 -1.82 19.83
C ASP A 43 0.56 -1.65 18.35
N GLN A 44 0.96 -2.61 17.50
CA GLN A 44 0.82 -2.50 16.04
C GLN A 44 -0.63 -2.43 15.58
N GLU A 45 -1.55 -3.15 16.25
CA GLU A 45 -2.97 -3.13 15.91
C GLU A 45 -3.60 -1.76 16.16
N ALA A 46 -3.35 -1.17 17.33
CA ALA A 46 -3.87 0.16 17.66
C ALA A 46 -3.30 1.25 16.73
N ILE A 47 -2.02 1.13 16.34
CA ILE A 47 -1.40 2.05 15.39
C ILE A 47 -2.06 1.91 14.01
N ARG A 48 -2.27 0.69 13.52
CA ARG A 48 -2.98 0.43 12.26
C ARG A 48 -4.36 1.08 12.27
N ASP A 49 -5.16 0.81 13.29
CA ASP A 49 -6.54 1.29 13.37
C ASP A 49 -6.60 2.83 13.36
N ASN A 50 -5.69 3.49 14.05
CA ASN A 50 -5.57 4.95 14.04
C ASN A 50 -5.16 5.51 12.66
N LEU A 51 -4.25 4.83 11.96
CA LEU A 51 -3.82 5.22 10.61
C LEU A 51 -4.95 5.04 9.59
N ASP A 52 -5.66 3.92 9.64
CA ASP A 52 -6.77 3.60 8.75
C ASP A 52 -7.95 4.57 8.97
N GLU A 53 -8.27 4.94 10.23
CA GLU A 53 -9.28 5.94 10.55
C GLU A 53 -8.94 7.32 9.94
N GLY A 54 -7.68 7.72 9.99
CA GLY A 54 -7.21 8.98 9.40
C GLY A 54 -7.35 9.05 7.87
N LEU A 55 -7.47 7.91 7.18
CA LEU A 55 -7.65 7.84 5.72
C LEU A 55 -9.12 7.70 5.30
N ARG A 56 -10.03 7.34 6.22
CA ARG A 56 -11.45 7.16 5.92
C ARG A 56 -12.13 8.48 5.56
N LEU A 57 -12.98 8.44 4.56
CA LEU A 57 -13.91 9.52 4.22
C LEU A 57 -15.24 9.24 4.94
N GLU A 58 -15.46 9.89 6.09
CA GLU A 58 -16.76 9.88 6.74
C GLU A 58 -17.56 11.14 6.34
N GLY A 59 -18.86 10.99 6.15
CA GLY A 59 -19.75 12.06 5.77
C GLY A 59 -20.11 12.06 4.27
N ASP A 60 -21.39 12.30 4.02
CA ASP A 60 -21.98 12.28 2.66
C ASP A 60 -21.92 13.65 1.97
N SER A 61 -21.27 14.68 2.56
CA SER A 61 -21.23 16.01 1.97
C SER A 61 -19.85 16.41 1.45
N PRO A 62 -19.80 17.09 0.29
CA PRO A 62 -18.55 17.67 -0.24
C PRO A 62 -17.88 18.65 0.74
N ALA A 63 -18.67 19.34 1.58
CA ALA A 63 -18.17 20.28 2.58
C ALA A 63 -17.41 19.58 3.73
N ASP A 64 -17.84 18.38 4.13
CA ASP A 64 -17.14 17.57 5.14
C ASP A 64 -15.81 17.05 4.58
N ALA A 65 -15.80 16.67 3.30
CA ALA A 65 -14.58 16.28 2.61
C ALA A 65 -13.58 17.44 2.48
N GLU A 66 -14.06 18.65 2.22
CA GLU A 66 -13.25 19.87 2.12
C GLU A 66 -12.72 20.33 3.49
N ALA A 67 -13.54 20.28 4.54
CA ALA A 67 -13.14 20.59 5.91
C ALA A 67 -12.07 19.62 6.43
N ARG A 68 -12.14 18.33 6.04
CA ARG A 68 -11.12 17.33 6.38
C ARG A 68 -9.87 17.46 5.54
N ALA A 69 -9.99 17.70 4.24
CA ALA A 69 -8.83 17.98 3.40
C ALA A 69 -8.06 19.20 3.91
N ALA A 70 -8.75 20.20 4.46
CA ALA A 70 -8.15 21.37 5.09
C ALA A 70 -7.58 21.08 6.49
N SER A 71 -8.16 20.12 7.23
CA SER A 71 -7.67 19.67 8.56
C SER A 71 -6.75 18.45 8.50
N ALA A 72 -6.78 17.70 7.41
CA ALA A 72 -5.95 16.53 7.15
C ALA A 72 -4.52 16.91 6.75
N ARG A 73 -3.82 17.52 7.66
CA ARG A 73 -2.47 16.99 7.89
C ARG A 73 -2.72 15.55 8.35
N PRO A 74 -2.22 14.51 7.63
CA PRO A 74 -2.27 13.17 8.17
C PRO A 74 -1.77 13.28 9.60
N ASN A 75 -2.57 12.85 10.57
CA ASN A 75 -2.13 12.88 11.97
C ASN A 75 -1.12 11.74 12.13
N MET A 76 -0.01 11.87 11.41
CA MET A 76 1.09 10.91 11.33
C MET A 76 1.83 10.77 12.66
N GLY A 77 1.43 11.57 13.67
CA GLY A 77 1.94 11.52 15.03
C GLY A 77 0.97 10.97 16.07
N SER A 78 -0.19 10.41 15.67
CA SER A 78 -1.19 9.90 16.62
C SER A 78 -0.89 8.52 17.20
N GLY A 79 0.17 7.85 16.74
CA GLY A 79 0.75 6.73 17.48
C GLY A 79 1.72 7.25 18.54
N ASN A 80 2.16 6.40 19.46
CA ASN A 80 3.19 6.72 20.45
C ASN A 80 4.60 6.89 19.82
N PHE A 81 4.67 7.33 18.55
CA PHE A 81 5.94 7.46 17.82
C PHE A 81 6.97 8.34 18.53
N PRO A 82 6.62 9.50 19.14
CA PRO A 82 7.59 10.26 19.92
C PRO A 82 8.19 9.47 21.08
N GLU A 83 7.37 8.65 21.75
CA GLU A 83 7.82 7.80 22.87
C GLU A 83 8.74 6.67 22.37
N TYR A 84 8.40 6.03 21.23
CA TYR A 84 9.25 5.01 20.60
C TYR A 84 10.60 5.60 20.16
N ILE A 85 10.61 6.79 19.54
CA ILE A 85 11.82 7.50 19.15
C ILE A 85 12.68 7.80 20.38
N ALA A 86 12.09 8.37 21.43
CA ALA A 86 12.79 8.70 22.68
C ALA A 86 13.36 7.46 23.37
N TRP A 87 12.61 6.37 23.36
CA TRP A 87 13.04 5.09 23.91
C TRP A 87 14.17 4.47 23.08
N ARG A 88 14.02 4.44 21.74
CA ARG A 88 15.00 3.85 20.81
C ARG A 88 16.34 4.56 20.85
N ARG A 89 16.38 5.88 21.04
CA ARG A 89 17.61 6.63 21.25
C ARG A 89 18.44 6.11 22.43
N LYS A 90 17.78 5.59 23.47
CA LYS A 90 18.43 5.05 24.68
C LYS A 90 18.70 3.54 24.55
N HIS A 91 18.00 2.88 23.63
CA HIS A 91 18.04 1.43 23.44
C HIS A 91 18.15 1.11 21.94
N PRO A 92 19.31 1.41 21.31
CA PRO A 92 19.54 1.09 19.91
C PRO A 92 19.35 -0.41 19.63
N SER A 93 18.84 -0.75 18.44
CA SER A 93 18.61 -2.12 18.01
C SER A 93 18.87 -2.23 16.50
N ASP A 94 18.89 -3.45 15.99
CA ASP A 94 18.98 -3.72 14.55
C ASP A 94 17.60 -3.53 13.89
N ASP A 95 17.18 -2.25 13.77
CA ASP A 95 15.92 -1.87 13.15
C ASP A 95 16.03 -0.51 12.44
N LEU A 96 15.07 -0.26 11.53
CA LEU A 96 15.04 0.92 10.69
C LEU A 96 14.91 2.23 11.51
N MET A 97 14.28 2.21 12.68
CA MET A 97 14.20 3.40 13.54
C MET A 97 15.58 3.80 14.05
N THR A 98 16.41 2.83 14.46
CA THR A 98 17.81 3.09 14.85
C THR A 98 18.63 3.60 13.68
N GLU A 99 18.48 2.99 12.49
CA GLU A 99 19.18 3.46 11.29
C GLU A 99 18.81 4.91 10.94
N LEU A 100 17.52 5.26 11.01
CA LEU A 100 17.06 6.63 10.76
C LEU A 100 17.57 7.64 11.81
N LEU A 101 17.69 7.23 13.07
CA LEU A 101 18.25 8.04 14.15
C LEU A 101 19.72 8.37 13.90
N ASP A 102 20.46 7.44 13.32
CA ASP A 102 21.90 7.55 13.07
C ASP A 102 22.26 8.05 11.67
N ALA A 103 21.28 8.06 10.74
CA ALA A 103 21.49 8.47 9.37
C ALA A 103 22.05 9.90 9.27
N VAL A 104 23.16 10.05 8.54
CA VAL A 104 23.73 11.36 8.16
C VAL A 104 23.49 11.54 6.66
N PHE A 105 23.01 12.70 6.29
CA PHE A 105 22.80 13.07 4.89
C PHE A 105 23.25 14.50 4.61
N VAL A 106 23.45 14.82 3.34
CA VAL A 106 23.77 16.17 2.89
C VAL A 106 22.44 16.87 2.55
N ASP A 107 22.13 17.96 3.22
CA ASP A 107 20.92 18.73 2.98
C ASP A 107 21.05 19.67 1.76
N GLU A 108 19.98 20.43 1.46
CA GLU A 108 19.92 21.34 0.32
C GLU A 108 20.94 22.50 0.41
N THR A 109 21.53 22.76 1.58
CA THR A 109 22.58 23.76 1.76
C THR A 109 23.99 23.20 1.55
N GLY A 110 24.10 21.86 1.39
CA GLY A 110 25.36 21.15 1.31
C GLY A 110 25.96 20.79 2.68
N ALA A 111 25.24 21.00 3.76
CA ALA A 111 25.68 20.63 5.10
C ALA A 111 25.37 19.19 5.45
N GLU A 112 26.34 18.46 6.02
CA GLU A 112 26.10 17.14 6.59
C GLU A 112 25.37 17.28 7.94
N ARG A 113 24.24 16.59 8.07
CA ARG A 113 23.47 16.56 9.30
C ARG A 113 22.65 15.29 9.48
N ARG A 114 22.17 15.06 10.68
CA ARG A 114 21.14 14.04 10.98
C ARG A 114 19.74 14.62 10.81
N LEU A 115 18.74 13.72 10.77
CA LEU A 115 17.33 14.10 10.81
C LEU A 115 17.01 14.82 12.12
N ARG A 116 16.26 15.93 12.03
CA ARG A 116 15.66 16.57 13.19
C ARG A 116 14.49 15.72 13.72
N ASP A 117 14.05 15.98 14.95
CA ASP A 117 12.97 15.21 15.57
C ASP A 117 11.64 15.28 14.79
N ASP A 118 11.34 16.45 14.23
CA ASP A 118 10.15 16.64 13.38
C ASP A 118 10.25 15.87 12.05
N GLU A 119 11.43 15.85 11.42
CA GLU A 119 11.70 15.10 10.19
C GLU A 119 11.64 13.59 10.44
N LEU A 120 12.23 13.13 11.56
CA LEU A 120 12.21 11.74 11.95
C LEU A 120 10.80 11.25 12.25
N LEU A 121 10.02 12.04 13.01
CA LEU A 121 8.62 11.74 13.32
C LEU A 121 7.77 11.60 12.04
N ASN A 122 7.95 12.55 11.10
CA ASN A 122 7.28 12.52 9.81
C ASN A 122 7.68 11.29 8.98
N MET A 123 8.97 10.94 8.97
CA MET A 123 9.46 9.79 8.21
C MET A 123 8.91 8.47 8.78
N ILE A 124 8.94 8.27 10.09
CA ILE A 124 8.42 7.07 10.76
C ILE A 124 6.91 6.95 10.55
N GLY A 125 6.15 8.04 10.73
CA GLY A 125 4.71 8.07 10.49
C GLY A 125 4.36 7.77 9.03
N LEU A 126 5.14 8.34 8.09
CA LEU A 126 4.98 8.05 6.67
C LEU A 126 5.21 6.56 6.36
N LEU A 127 6.29 5.97 6.85
CA LEU A 127 6.61 4.56 6.60
C LEU A 127 5.54 3.63 7.19
N ALA A 128 5.08 3.89 8.41
CA ALA A 128 4.03 3.11 9.06
C ALA A 128 2.70 3.18 8.29
N GLY A 129 2.25 4.39 7.91
CA GLY A 129 0.98 4.58 7.21
C GLY A 129 1.00 4.10 5.77
N ALA A 130 2.00 4.54 5.00
CA ALA A 130 2.08 4.19 3.58
C ALA A 130 2.35 2.69 3.34
N GLY A 131 3.08 2.04 4.25
CA GLY A 131 3.40 0.61 4.13
C GLY A 131 2.23 -0.31 4.49
N ASN A 132 1.27 0.16 5.28
CA ASN A 132 0.13 -0.65 5.72
C ASN A 132 -1.00 -0.67 4.68
N GLU A 133 -1.65 0.47 4.47
CA GLU A 133 -2.91 0.57 3.75
C GLU A 133 -2.78 0.17 2.27
N THR A 134 -1.74 0.62 1.58
CA THR A 134 -1.55 0.34 0.15
C THR A 134 -1.32 -1.15 -0.12
N THR A 135 -0.57 -1.84 0.74
CA THR A 135 -0.31 -3.28 0.62
C THR A 135 -1.55 -4.11 0.97
N THR A 136 -2.33 -3.68 1.96
CA THR A 136 -3.66 -4.25 2.24
C THR A 136 -4.53 -4.24 0.99
N ARG A 137 -4.58 -3.10 0.27
CA ARG A 137 -5.37 -2.99 -0.98
C ARG A 137 -4.81 -3.88 -2.09
N LEU A 138 -3.49 -4.00 -2.22
CA LEU A 138 -2.86 -4.94 -3.17
C LEU A 138 -3.31 -6.38 -2.91
N ILE A 139 -3.31 -6.82 -1.66
CA ILE A 139 -3.75 -8.17 -1.27
C ILE A 139 -5.22 -8.37 -1.63
N GLY A 140 -6.08 -7.40 -1.35
CA GLY A 140 -7.50 -7.44 -1.72
C GLY A 140 -7.72 -7.50 -3.23
N TRP A 141 -7.02 -6.66 -4.01
CA TRP A 141 -7.09 -6.71 -5.46
C TRP A 141 -6.60 -8.04 -6.03
N THR A 142 -5.57 -8.63 -5.42
CA THR A 142 -5.08 -9.96 -5.80
C THR A 142 -6.17 -11.01 -5.66
N GLY A 143 -6.87 -11.05 -4.52
CA GLY A 143 -7.98 -11.96 -4.28
C GLY A 143 -9.12 -11.78 -5.27
N PHE A 144 -9.54 -10.54 -5.47
CA PHE A 144 -10.67 -10.18 -6.35
C PHE A 144 -10.37 -10.46 -7.82
N LEU A 145 -9.21 -10.02 -8.33
CA LEU A 145 -8.86 -10.18 -9.73
C LEU A 145 -8.66 -11.65 -10.11
N LEU A 146 -8.07 -12.44 -9.23
CA LEU A 146 -7.86 -13.86 -9.50
C LEU A 146 -9.15 -14.68 -9.36
N ASP A 147 -10.17 -14.19 -8.67
CA ASP A 147 -11.53 -14.74 -8.77
C ASP A 147 -12.20 -14.38 -10.10
N ARG A 148 -12.12 -13.10 -10.50
CA ARG A 148 -12.69 -12.59 -11.77
C ARG A 148 -12.05 -13.22 -13.01
N PHE A 149 -10.77 -13.58 -12.93
CA PHE A 149 -9.99 -14.20 -14.01
C PHE A 149 -9.48 -15.59 -13.58
N PRO A 150 -10.36 -16.60 -13.43
CA PRO A 150 -10.00 -17.91 -12.87
C PRO A 150 -8.98 -18.67 -13.72
N ASP A 151 -8.91 -18.39 -15.03
CA ASP A 151 -7.88 -18.99 -15.90
C ASP A 151 -6.49 -18.52 -15.50
N GLN A 152 -6.33 -17.24 -15.15
CA GLN A 152 -5.08 -16.67 -14.67
C GLN A 152 -4.70 -17.27 -13.31
N ARG A 153 -5.67 -17.46 -12.41
CA ARG A 153 -5.43 -18.13 -11.14
C ARG A 153 -4.96 -19.58 -11.33
N ARG A 154 -5.58 -20.34 -12.24
CA ARG A 154 -5.16 -21.70 -12.56
C ARG A 154 -3.73 -21.79 -13.08
N LEU A 155 -3.30 -20.82 -13.89
CA LEU A 155 -1.90 -20.73 -14.33
C LEU A 155 -0.94 -20.57 -13.13
N LEU A 156 -1.28 -19.70 -12.17
CA LEU A 156 -0.49 -19.48 -10.96
C LEU A 156 -0.49 -20.69 -10.02
N ALA A 157 -1.61 -21.42 -9.96
CA ALA A 157 -1.69 -22.66 -9.20
C ALA A 157 -0.78 -23.75 -9.79
N ALA A 158 -0.68 -23.81 -11.13
CA ALA A 158 0.15 -24.78 -11.85
C ALA A 158 1.64 -24.39 -11.89
N ASP A 159 1.95 -23.09 -11.97
CA ASP A 159 3.31 -22.56 -12.05
C ASP A 159 3.50 -21.38 -11.10
N ARG A 160 4.06 -21.64 -9.93
CA ARG A 160 4.37 -20.63 -8.90
C ARG A 160 5.47 -19.65 -9.34
N GLY A 161 6.27 -19.99 -10.34
CA GLY A 161 7.27 -19.10 -10.91
C GLY A 161 6.66 -17.81 -11.51
N LEU A 162 5.38 -17.85 -11.89
CA LEU A 162 4.65 -16.69 -12.42
C LEU A 162 4.18 -15.70 -11.35
N VAL A 163 4.20 -16.05 -10.06
CA VAL A 163 3.62 -15.23 -9.00
C VAL A 163 4.25 -13.84 -8.93
N ALA A 164 5.56 -13.73 -9.04
CA ALA A 164 6.24 -12.44 -9.01
C ALA A 164 5.75 -11.52 -10.15
N ASN A 165 5.63 -12.04 -11.36
CA ASN A 165 5.13 -11.29 -12.51
C ASN A 165 3.63 -10.97 -12.39
N ALA A 166 2.85 -11.87 -11.80
CA ALA A 166 1.43 -11.64 -11.54
C ALA A 166 1.21 -10.44 -10.60
N ILE A 167 2.07 -10.23 -9.60
CA ILE A 167 1.98 -9.06 -8.72
C ILE A 167 2.23 -7.76 -9.50
N GLU A 168 3.19 -7.73 -10.44
CA GLU A 168 3.38 -6.55 -11.32
C GLU A 168 2.14 -6.30 -12.18
N GLU A 169 1.54 -7.34 -12.74
CA GLU A 169 0.33 -7.21 -13.57
C GLU A 169 -0.88 -6.77 -12.75
N ILE A 170 -1.06 -7.30 -11.54
CA ILE A 170 -2.12 -6.86 -10.63
C ILE A 170 -1.94 -5.38 -10.24
N LEU A 171 -0.71 -4.97 -9.92
CA LEU A 171 -0.37 -3.58 -9.63
C LEU A 171 -0.66 -2.66 -10.82
N ARG A 172 -0.30 -3.09 -12.05
CA ARG A 172 -0.63 -2.36 -13.27
C ARG A 172 -2.15 -2.25 -13.44
N PHE A 173 -2.85 -3.40 -13.32
CA PHE A 173 -4.28 -3.51 -13.60
C PHE A 173 -5.14 -2.74 -12.61
N GLU A 174 -4.86 -2.83 -11.31
CA GLU A 174 -5.55 -2.10 -10.23
C GLU A 174 -4.51 -1.51 -9.26
N ALA A 175 -4.06 -0.30 -9.56
CA ALA A 175 -3.13 0.41 -8.69
C ALA A 175 -3.80 0.75 -7.35
N PRO A 176 -3.23 0.36 -6.19
CA PRO A 176 -3.77 0.73 -4.89
C PRO A 176 -3.87 2.25 -4.66
N SER A 177 -2.96 3.03 -5.25
CA SER A 177 -3.00 4.49 -5.26
C SER A 177 -3.11 5.01 -6.69
N PRO A 178 -4.34 5.05 -7.26
CA PRO A 178 -4.54 5.30 -8.69
C PRO A 178 -4.39 6.77 -9.09
N VAL A 179 -4.36 7.68 -8.13
CA VAL A 179 -4.27 9.14 -8.35
C VAL A 179 -3.25 9.74 -7.42
N GLN A 180 -2.40 10.61 -7.94
CA GLN A 180 -1.46 11.43 -7.16
C GLN A 180 -1.70 12.90 -7.46
N ALA A 181 -1.53 13.78 -6.46
CA ALA A 181 -1.67 15.22 -6.64
C ALA A 181 -0.29 15.91 -6.64
N ARG A 182 -0.22 17.02 -7.37
CA ARG A 182 0.91 17.97 -7.32
C ARG A 182 0.36 19.38 -7.18
N TYR A 183 0.91 20.12 -6.24
CA TYR A 183 0.65 21.55 -6.14
C TYR A 183 1.55 22.31 -7.11
N VAL A 184 0.98 23.20 -7.89
CA VAL A 184 1.69 24.00 -8.90
C VAL A 184 2.29 25.23 -8.23
N MET A 185 3.62 25.23 -8.02
CA MET A 185 4.34 26.26 -7.27
C MET A 185 4.66 27.53 -8.08
N ARG A 186 4.46 27.49 -9.39
CA ARG A 186 4.61 28.61 -10.34
C ARG A 186 3.88 28.28 -11.62
N ASP A 187 3.55 29.29 -12.42
CA ASP A 187 2.97 29.06 -13.74
C ASP A 187 3.85 28.11 -14.56
N VAL A 188 3.25 27.05 -15.08
CA VAL A 188 3.91 26.10 -15.99
C VAL A 188 3.03 25.84 -17.20
N GLU A 189 3.65 25.45 -18.30
CA GLU A 189 2.94 24.98 -19.49
C GLU A 189 3.22 23.48 -19.69
N HIS A 190 2.17 22.70 -19.91
CA HIS A 190 2.26 21.28 -20.16
C HIS A 190 1.37 20.90 -21.35
N HIS A 191 1.97 20.39 -22.44
CA HIS A 191 1.26 20.06 -23.69
C HIS A 191 0.37 21.21 -24.22
N GLY A 192 0.85 22.44 -24.21
CA GLY A 192 0.11 23.63 -24.67
C GLY A 192 -0.97 24.12 -23.71
N THR A 193 -1.14 23.49 -22.55
CA THR A 193 -2.07 23.93 -21.50
C THR A 193 -1.32 24.67 -20.41
N LYS A 194 -1.74 25.90 -20.10
CA LYS A 194 -1.21 26.66 -18.97
C LYS A 194 -1.81 26.15 -17.66
N LEU A 195 -0.94 25.84 -16.71
CA LEU A 195 -1.27 25.47 -15.34
C LEU A 195 -0.86 26.62 -14.43
N PRO A 196 -1.82 27.41 -13.88
CA PRO A 196 -1.50 28.54 -13.03
C PRO A 196 -0.87 28.11 -11.71
N GLU A 197 -0.03 28.97 -11.15
CA GLU A 197 0.40 28.86 -9.75
C GLU A 197 -0.81 28.71 -8.82
N GLY A 198 -0.68 27.91 -7.78
CA GLY A 198 -1.74 27.64 -6.80
C GLY A 198 -2.74 26.56 -7.21
N SER A 199 -2.70 26.07 -8.46
CA SER A 199 -3.60 24.97 -8.88
C SER A 199 -3.11 23.60 -8.41
N ASN A 200 -4.03 22.63 -8.36
CA ASN A 200 -3.72 21.21 -8.13
C ASN A 200 -3.75 20.45 -9.45
N LEU A 201 -2.66 19.76 -9.76
CA LEU A 201 -2.54 18.84 -10.89
C LEU A 201 -2.73 17.40 -10.40
N LEU A 202 -3.70 16.69 -10.97
CA LEU A 202 -3.93 15.28 -10.68
C LEU A 202 -3.24 14.40 -11.72
N LEU A 203 -2.39 13.48 -11.24
CA LEU A 203 -1.71 12.47 -12.03
C LEU A 203 -2.50 11.17 -11.93
N LEU A 204 -3.14 10.76 -13.02
CA LEU A 204 -4.02 9.59 -13.07
C LEU A 204 -3.22 8.31 -13.36
N ASN A 205 -2.45 7.84 -12.39
CA ASN A 205 -1.57 6.67 -12.52
C ASN A 205 -2.35 5.41 -12.95
N GLY A 206 -3.54 5.20 -12.40
CA GLY A 206 -4.39 4.06 -12.77
C GLY A 206 -4.82 4.10 -14.23
N SER A 207 -5.12 5.28 -14.77
CA SER A 207 -5.43 5.46 -16.19
C SER A 207 -4.20 5.25 -17.07
N ALA A 208 -3.05 5.79 -16.67
CA ALA A 208 -1.80 5.62 -17.41
C ALA A 208 -1.38 4.14 -17.50
N ASN A 209 -1.65 3.35 -16.47
CA ASN A 209 -1.40 1.90 -16.47
C ASN A 209 -2.34 1.10 -17.39
N ARG A 210 -3.37 1.74 -17.94
CA ARG A 210 -4.32 1.19 -18.92
C ARG A 210 -4.20 1.84 -20.29
N ASP A 211 -3.14 2.63 -20.54
CA ASP A 211 -2.91 3.28 -21.84
C ASP A 211 -2.59 2.23 -22.92
N GLU A 212 -3.46 2.14 -23.95
CA GLU A 212 -3.30 1.20 -25.06
C GLU A 212 -2.07 1.47 -25.93
N ARG A 213 -1.49 2.68 -25.84
CA ARG A 213 -0.23 3.04 -26.50
C ARG A 213 0.99 2.41 -25.83
N GLN A 214 0.83 2.05 -24.55
CA GLN A 214 1.89 1.45 -23.74
C GLN A 214 1.66 -0.04 -23.50
N PHE A 215 0.41 -0.47 -23.37
CA PHE A 215 0.05 -1.84 -23.02
C PHE A 215 -0.93 -2.41 -24.05
N GLU A 216 -0.56 -3.46 -24.73
CA GLU A 216 -1.46 -4.19 -25.62
C GLU A 216 -2.59 -4.84 -24.81
N ASN A 217 -3.85 -4.68 -25.25
CA ASN A 217 -5.04 -5.17 -24.55
C ASN A 217 -5.03 -4.81 -23.03
N PRO A 218 -4.97 -3.51 -22.68
CA PRO A 218 -4.71 -3.07 -21.31
C PRO A 218 -5.79 -3.49 -20.31
N ASP A 219 -7.00 -3.78 -20.78
CA ASP A 219 -8.14 -4.21 -19.95
C ASP A 219 -8.25 -5.73 -19.78
N GLN A 220 -7.26 -6.47 -20.25
CA GLN A 220 -7.11 -7.90 -19.99
C GLN A 220 -6.01 -8.12 -18.95
N LEU A 221 -6.35 -8.87 -17.90
CA LEU A 221 -5.36 -9.36 -16.94
C LEU A 221 -4.59 -10.53 -17.57
N ASP A 222 -3.28 -10.41 -17.64
CA ASP A 222 -2.39 -11.47 -18.14
C ASP A 222 -1.18 -11.61 -17.24
N VAL A 223 -1.15 -12.65 -16.41
CA VAL A 223 -0.06 -12.92 -15.47
C VAL A 223 1.27 -13.26 -16.15
N ARG A 224 1.29 -13.41 -17.47
CA ARG A 224 2.49 -13.60 -18.30
C ARG A 224 2.92 -12.35 -19.04
N ARG A 225 2.17 -11.24 -18.91
CA ARG A 225 2.49 -9.97 -19.56
C ARG A 225 3.91 -9.54 -19.22
N LYS A 226 4.69 -9.19 -20.22
CA LYS A 226 5.99 -8.56 -20.02
C LYS A 226 5.78 -7.10 -19.67
N ILE A 227 6.17 -6.72 -18.48
CA ILE A 227 6.02 -5.37 -17.95
C ILE A 227 7.40 -4.80 -17.67
N ASP A 228 7.83 -3.85 -18.47
CA ASP A 228 9.09 -3.15 -18.24
C ASP A 228 8.93 -2.15 -17.10
N HIS A 229 7.80 -1.42 -17.07
CA HIS A 229 7.43 -0.49 -16.01
C HIS A 229 5.93 -0.21 -15.99
N HIS A 230 5.43 0.14 -14.83
CA HIS A 230 4.10 0.71 -14.61
C HIS A 230 4.19 1.86 -13.60
N LEU A 231 3.15 2.69 -13.49
CA LEU A 231 3.17 3.90 -12.66
C LEU A 231 2.55 3.73 -11.26
N SER A 232 2.25 2.51 -10.83
CA SER A 232 1.64 2.26 -9.50
C SER A 232 2.58 2.64 -8.35
N PHE A 233 3.89 2.62 -8.58
CA PHE A 233 4.90 3.09 -7.63
C PHE A 233 5.41 4.50 -7.92
N GLY A 234 4.75 5.23 -8.84
CA GLY A 234 5.19 6.55 -9.26
C GLY A 234 6.44 6.55 -10.13
N TYR A 235 7.10 7.71 -10.22
CA TYR A 235 8.30 7.92 -11.03
C TYR A 235 9.17 9.05 -10.46
N GLY A 236 10.49 9.03 -10.77
CA GLY A 236 11.44 10.08 -10.40
C GLY A 236 11.71 10.13 -8.90
N ILE A 237 11.90 11.32 -8.34
CA ILE A 237 12.26 11.52 -6.93
C ILE A 237 11.20 11.05 -5.93
N HIS A 238 9.97 10.87 -6.39
CA HIS A 238 8.86 10.32 -5.60
C HIS A 238 8.60 8.84 -5.87
N PHE A 239 9.50 8.13 -6.56
CA PHE A 239 9.37 6.69 -6.70
C PHE A 239 9.22 6.04 -5.32
N CYS A 240 8.27 5.12 -5.18
CA CYS A 240 7.91 4.52 -3.90
C CYS A 240 9.12 3.86 -3.22
N VAL A 241 9.48 4.34 -2.04
CA VAL A 241 10.59 3.78 -1.24
C VAL A 241 10.31 2.34 -0.81
N GLY A 242 9.03 1.99 -0.59
CA GLY A 242 8.57 0.65 -0.20
C GLY A 242 8.32 -0.31 -1.38
N ALA A 243 8.64 0.06 -2.63
CA ALA A 243 8.28 -0.73 -3.81
C ALA A 243 8.79 -2.19 -3.78
N ALA A 244 10.01 -2.41 -3.28
CA ALA A 244 10.58 -3.74 -3.13
C ALA A 244 9.85 -4.56 -2.05
N LEU A 245 9.51 -3.91 -0.94
CA LEU A 245 8.79 -4.52 0.18
C LEU A 245 7.37 -4.91 -0.25
N ALA A 246 6.61 -3.99 -0.86
CA ALA A 246 5.24 -4.24 -1.32
C ALA A 246 5.16 -5.41 -2.33
N ARG A 247 6.13 -5.50 -3.25
CA ARG A 247 6.27 -6.64 -4.18
C ARG A 247 6.49 -7.96 -3.44
N LEU A 248 7.39 -7.95 -2.48
CA LEU A 248 7.69 -9.14 -1.68
C LEU A 248 6.50 -9.57 -0.84
N GLU A 249 5.79 -8.62 -0.22
CA GLU A 249 4.58 -8.88 0.57
C GLU A 249 3.46 -9.44 -0.29
N GLY A 250 3.15 -8.80 -1.41
CA GLY A 250 2.13 -9.29 -2.34
C GLY A 250 2.45 -10.69 -2.86
N ARG A 251 3.72 -10.94 -3.24
CA ARG A 251 4.18 -12.25 -3.66
C ARG A 251 4.01 -13.30 -2.57
N VAL A 252 4.50 -13.04 -1.37
CA VAL A 252 4.42 -13.99 -0.25
C VAL A 252 2.97 -14.25 0.13
N ALA A 253 2.13 -13.22 0.21
CA ALA A 253 0.70 -13.36 0.49
C ALA A 253 0.01 -14.28 -0.53
N LEU A 254 0.22 -14.06 -1.83
CA LEU A 254 -0.38 -14.88 -2.87
C LEU A 254 0.17 -16.32 -2.86
N GLU A 255 1.46 -16.52 -2.66
CA GLU A 255 2.06 -17.86 -2.54
C GLU A 255 1.44 -18.64 -1.37
N GLU A 256 1.25 -18.01 -0.21
CA GLU A 256 0.68 -18.63 0.99
C GLU A 256 -0.83 -18.93 0.85
N VAL A 257 -1.59 -18.04 0.20
CA VAL A 257 -3.00 -18.29 -0.12
C VAL A 257 -3.13 -19.48 -1.07
N LEU A 258 -2.43 -19.45 -2.20
CA LEU A 258 -2.48 -20.51 -3.20
C LEU A 258 -1.98 -21.87 -2.67
N ALA A 259 -1.10 -21.90 -1.66
CA ALA A 259 -0.65 -23.15 -1.02
C ALA A 259 -1.75 -23.82 -0.20
N ARG A 260 -2.67 -23.05 0.36
CA ARG A 260 -3.79 -23.54 1.19
C ARG A 260 -5.05 -23.74 0.36
N TRP A 261 -5.33 -22.77 -0.53
CA TRP A 261 -6.54 -22.74 -1.34
C TRP A 261 -6.15 -22.40 -2.80
N PRO A 262 -6.04 -23.40 -3.66
CA PRO A 262 -5.72 -23.16 -5.09
C PRO A 262 -6.90 -22.57 -5.85
N ASP A 263 -8.10 -22.61 -5.25
CA ASP A 263 -9.34 -22.08 -5.81
C ASP A 263 -10.16 -21.34 -4.73
N TRP A 264 -10.88 -20.29 -5.12
CA TRP A 264 -11.82 -19.55 -4.27
C TRP A 264 -12.84 -18.80 -5.10
N GLN A 265 -13.93 -18.40 -4.46
CA GLN A 265 -14.96 -17.57 -5.05
C GLN A 265 -15.30 -16.40 -4.11
N VAL A 266 -15.26 -15.18 -4.63
CA VAL A 266 -15.63 -13.97 -3.87
C VAL A 266 -17.12 -13.97 -3.56
N ASP A 267 -17.47 -13.68 -2.30
CA ASP A 267 -18.83 -13.40 -1.88
C ASP A 267 -19.17 -11.93 -2.16
N HIS A 268 -19.64 -11.65 -3.39
CA HIS A 268 -19.90 -10.31 -3.88
C HIS A 268 -20.95 -9.55 -3.06
N ASP A 269 -21.89 -10.27 -2.41
CA ASP A 269 -22.94 -9.65 -1.59
C ASP A 269 -22.38 -9.08 -0.27
N ARG A 270 -21.21 -9.57 0.15
CA ARG A 270 -20.55 -9.19 1.40
C ARG A 270 -19.24 -8.43 1.20
N ALA A 271 -18.76 -8.36 -0.03
CA ALA A 271 -17.56 -7.59 -0.36
C ALA A 271 -17.85 -6.08 -0.32
N VAL A 272 -17.04 -5.33 0.42
CA VAL A 272 -17.23 -3.89 0.62
C VAL A 272 -15.98 -3.13 0.15
N MET A 273 -16.18 -2.15 -0.75
CA MET A 273 -15.11 -1.23 -1.15
C MET A 273 -14.84 -0.22 -0.03
N ALA A 274 -13.58 0.02 0.27
CA ALA A 274 -13.18 1.04 1.21
C ALA A 274 -13.49 2.46 0.69
N ARG A 275 -13.95 3.32 1.58
CA ARG A 275 -14.14 4.75 1.31
C ARG A 275 -12.96 5.53 1.85
N THR A 276 -11.96 5.75 1.02
CA THR A 276 -10.72 6.42 1.41
C THR A 276 -10.33 7.49 0.39
N SER A 277 -9.53 8.47 0.82
CA SER A 277 -9.19 9.66 0.02
C SER A 277 -8.14 9.41 -1.06
N THR A 278 -7.17 8.53 -0.81
CA THR A 278 -5.95 8.42 -1.63
C THR A 278 -5.67 7.00 -2.13
N VAL A 279 -6.27 5.99 -1.51
CA VAL A 279 -6.11 4.59 -1.89
C VAL A 279 -7.44 4.00 -2.34
N ARG A 280 -7.40 2.98 -3.18
CA ARG A 280 -8.58 2.30 -3.70
C ARG A 280 -8.44 0.79 -3.51
N GLY A 281 -9.44 0.16 -2.95
CA GLY A 281 -9.49 -1.28 -2.76
C GLY A 281 -10.58 -1.69 -1.77
N TRP A 282 -10.51 -2.92 -1.31
CA TRP A 282 -11.53 -3.55 -0.49
C TRP A 282 -11.33 -3.25 0.99
N GLU A 283 -12.42 -2.99 1.71
CA GLU A 283 -12.47 -2.97 3.18
C GLU A 283 -12.73 -4.36 3.73
N THR A 284 -13.60 -5.14 3.06
CA THR A 284 -13.80 -6.56 3.31
C THR A 284 -13.88 -7.30 1.99
N LEU A 285 -13.27 -8.47 1.91
CA LEU A 285 -13.31 -9.33 0.73
C LEU A 285 -13.43 -10.80 1.15
N PRO A 286 -14.61 -11.22 1.65
CA PRO A 286 -14.84 -12.60 2.02
C PRO A 286 -14.90 -13.50 0.79
N VAL A 287 -14.32 -14.70 0.92
CA VAL A 287 -14.33 -15.73 -0.12
C VAL A 287 -14.76 -17.07 0.43
N ARG A 288 -15.32 -17.90 -0.45
CA ARG A 288 -15.53 -19.34 -0.23
C ARG A 288 -14.36 -20.10 -0.84
N VAL A 289 -13.90 -21.16 -0.18
CA VAL A 289 -12.74 -21.96 -0.56
C VAL A 289 -13.07 -23.44 -0.66
#